data_eeeeeef976c27a171e609aa5577dfcbe
#
_entry.id   eeeeeef976c27a171e609aa5577dfcbe
#
_cell.length_a   1.000
_cell.length_b   1.000
_cell.length_c   1.000
_cell.angle_alpha   90.00
_cell.angle_beta   90.00
_cell.angle_gamma   90.00
#
_symmetry.space_group_name_H-M   'P 1'
#
loop_
_entity.id
_entity.type
_entity.pdbx_description
1 polymer ?
#
loop_
_entity_poly.entity_id
_entity_poly.type
_entity_poly.pdbx_seq_one_letter_code
_entity_poly.pdbx_strand_id
1 'polypeptide(L)'
;DEKGRMTIRLGPSRLAHGLIETNLDLPAIRDLASLMHDLSRLHWNSETELEIIHLRTALIHGWSSKAPPKWCSKRSFSAHTGGVVIWEYEQAMLDVVEAVSHQSGRPEPAVTIIEKVPLLQKSLFNSRILSAISTMSGILGIMGIGNWIRFVNEGDMVFPSTPIVLIAIAIFLRYRYHSAAPPAEESIH
;
A
#
# COMPACT_ATOMS: atom_id res chain seq x y z
N ASP A 1 -19.87 -12.85 -22.26
CA ASP A 1 -19.99 -13.91 -23.26
C ASP A 1 -20.88 -15.00 -22.65
N GLU A 2 -21.90 -15.49 -23.40
CA GLU A 2 -22.86 -16.54 -23.00
C GLU A 2 -22.20 -17.85 -22.54
N LYS A 3 -20.91 -18.02 -22.75
CA LYS A 3 -20.12 -19.19 -22.33
C LYS A 3 -19.26 -18.95 -21.09
N GLY A 4 -19.49 -17.87 -20.33
CA GLY A 4 -18.73 -17.57 -19.11
C GLY A 4 -17.25 -17.27 -19.35
N ARG A 5 -16.83 -17.01 -20.58
CA ARG A 5 -15.47 -16.59 -20.90
C ARG A 5 -15.31 -15.08 -20.70
N MET A 6 -14.41 -14.70 -19.85
CA MET A 6 -14.01 -13.30 -19.65
C MET A 6 -13.18 -12.85 -20.83
N THR A 7 -13.67 -11.91 -21.62
CA THR A 7 -12.90 -11.26 -22.69
C THR A 7 -12.42 -9.90 -22.20
N ILE A 8 -11.12 -9.70 -22.17
CA ILE A 8 -10.53 -8.38 -21.91
C ILE A 8 -10.62 -7.59 -23.21
N ARG A 9 -11.41 -6.53 -23.23
CA ARG A 9 -11.38 -5.55 -24.31
C ARG A 9 -10.45 -4.43 -23.89
N LEU A 10 -9.42 -4.19 -24.69
CA LEU A 10 -8.63 -2.96 -24.55
C LEU A 10 -9.56 -1.81 -24.94
N GLY A 11 -9.84 -0.94 -23.97
CA GLY A 11 -10.55 0.30 -24.24
C GLY A 11 -9.73 1.25 -25.13
N PRO A 12 -10.33 2.32 -25.65
CA PRO A 12 -9.58 3.34 -26.37
C PRO A 12 -8.44 3.85 -25.46
N SER A 13 -7.28 4.14 -26.07
CA SER A 13 -6.15 4.70 -25.31
C SER A 13 -6.59 6.00 -24.66
N ARG A 14 -6.49 6.07 -23.33
CA ARG A 14 -6.77 7.30 -22.59
C ARG A 14 -5.74 8.36 -22.97
N LEU A 15 -6.17 9.62 -23.10
CA LEU A 15 -5.26 10.74 -23.33
C LEU A 15 -4.16 10.79 -22.27
N ALA A 16 -4.52 10.46 -21.02
CA ALA A 16 -3.61 10.34 -19.89
C ALA A 16 -2.47 9.32 -20.12
N HIS A 17 -2.69 8.27 -20.90
CA HIS A 17 -1.64 7.31 -21.25
C HIS A 17 -0.58 7.91 -22.19
N GLY A 18 -0.93 8.94 -22.96
CA GLY A 18 0.03 9.67 -23.78
C GLY A 18 0.99 10.56 -22.98
N LEU A 19 0.67 10.82 -21.69
CA LEU A 19 1.54 11.56 -20.77
C LEU A 19 2.56 10.65 -20.06
N ILE A 20 2.38 9.34 -20.13
CA ILE A 20 3.25 8.36 -19.51
C ILE A 20 4.20 7.82 -20.59
N GLU A 21 5.50 7.83 -20.32
CA GLU A 21 6.47 7.23 -21.23
C GLU A 21 6.14 5.75 -21.47
N THR A 22 5.93 5.40 -22.75
CA THR A 22 5.49 4.06 -23.16
C THR A 22 6.53 2.96 -22.94
N ASN A 23 7.77 3.34 -22.66
CA ASN A 23 8.90 2.41 -22.46
C ASN A 23 9.25 2.12 -20.99
N LEU A 24 8.42 2.55 -20.04
CA LEU A 24 8.66 2.25 -18.63
C LEU A 24 8.18 0.83 -18.28
N ASP A 25 9.09 0.03 -17.75
CA ASP A 25 8.74 -1.24 -17.10
C ASP A 25 8.02 -0.95 -15.78
N LEU A 26 6.70 -0.91 -15.83
CA LEU A 26 5.86 -0.66 -14.67
C LEU A 26 5.59 -1.98 -13.91
N PRO A 27 5.51 -1.93 -12.56
CA PRO A 27 5.26 -3.13 -11.79
C PRO A 27 3.83 -3.66 -12.02
N ALA A 28 3.67 -4.99 -12.08
CA ALA A 28 2.38 -5.65 -12.30
C ALA A 28 1.30 -5.28 -11.25
N ILE A 29 1.70 -4.81 -10.08
CA ILE A 29 0.79 -4.30 -9.04
C ILE A 29 -0.02 -3.07 -9.52
N ARG A 30 0.51 -2.31 -10.47
CA ARG A 30 -0.18 -1.18 -11.09
C ARG A 30 -1.40 -1.62 -11.89
N ASP A 31 -1.30 -2.76 -12.60
CA ASP A 31 -2.43 -3.31 -13.35
C ASP A 31 -3.54 -3.76 -12.41
N LEU A 32 -3.17 -4.38 -11.28
CA LEU A 32 -4.14 -4.72 -10.23
C LEU A 32 -4.81 -3.45 -9.68
N ALA A 33 -4.05 -2.41 -9.39
CA ALA A 33 -4.57 -1.15 -8.87
C ALA A 33 -5.53 -0.48 -9.86
N SER A 34 -5.23 -0.52 -11.17
CA SER A 34 -6.12 -0.04 -12.22
C SER A 34 -7.45 -0.80 -12.22
N LEU A 35 -7.42 -2.13 -12.14
CA LEU A 35 -8.62 -2.95 -12.06
C LEU A 35 -9.42 -2.67 -10.79
N MET A 36 -8.75 -2.46 -9.65
CA MET A 36 -9.39 -2.14 -8.38
C MET A 36 -10.03 -0.74 -8.40
N HIS A 37 -9.37 0.22 -9.03
CA HIS A 37 -9.93 1.56 -9.22
C HIS A 37 -11.17 1.53 -10.12
N ASP A 38 -11.11 0.83 -11.25
CA ASP A 38 -12.25 0.66 -12.15
C ASP A 38 -13.42 -0.06 -11.46
N LEU A 39 -13.14 -1.09 -10.68
CA LEU A 39 -14.14 -1.80 -9.88
C LEU A 39 -14.81 -0.87 -8.87
N SER A 40 -14.04 -0.08 -8.15
CA SER A 40 -14.56 0.88 -7.18
C SER A 40 -15.40 1.97 -7.85
N ARG A 41 -14.98 2.45 -9.03
CA ARG A 41 -15.74 3.42 -9.83
C ARG A 41 -17.06 2.85 -10.35
N LEU A 42 -17.07 1.58 -10.81
CA LEU A 42 -18.29 0.90 -11.23
C LEU A 42 -19.22 0.69 -10.05
N HIS A 43 -18.69 0.29 -8.90
CA HIS A 43 -19.48 0.11 -7.69
C HIS A 43 -20.11 1.44 -7.21
N TRP A 44 -19.36 2.55 -7.24
CA TRP A 44 -19.87 3.88 -6.90
C TRP A 44 -21.06 4.30 -7.74
N ASN A 45 -21.05 3.94 -9.03
CA ASN A 45 -22.10 4.28 -9.98
C ASN A 45 -23.23 3.24 -10.07
N SER A 46 -23.17 2.16 -9.29
CA SER A 46 -24.14 1.09 -9.30
C SER A 46 -24.99 1.09 -8.03
N GLU A 47 -26.23 0.62 -8.14
CA GLU A 47 -27.13 0.40 -7.00
C GLU A 47 -26.97 -1.02 -6.40
N THR A 48 -25.74 -1.57 -6.44
CA THR A 48 -25.51 -2.93 -5.95
C THR A 48 -25.48 -2.97 -4.42
N GLU A 49 -26.10 -3.99 -3.84
CA GLU A 49 -26.06 -4.26 -2.40
C GLU A 49 -24.75 -4.93 -1.94
N LEU A 50 -23.90 -5.36 -2.89
CA LEU A 50 -22.64 -6.02 -2.55
C LEU A 50 -21.65 -5.02 -1.99
N GLU A 51 -21.07 -5.33 -0.83
CA GLU A 51 -20.00 -4.51 -0.25
C GLU A 51 -18.76 -4.53 -1.13
N ILE A 52 -18.22 -3.35 -1.40
CA ILE A 52 -17.01 -3.18 -2.23
C ILE A 52 -15.83 -4.00 -1.73
N ILE A 53 -15.70 -4.20 -0.41
CA ILE A 53 -14.61 -4.98 0.18
C ILE A 53 -14.63 -6.45 -0.30
N HIS A 54 -15.78 -7.05 -0.46
CA HIS A 54 -15.91 -8.42 -0.96
C HIS A 54 -15.49 -8.53 -2.42
N LEU A 55 -15.86 -7.53 -3.23
CA LEU A 55 -15.49 -7.47 -4.63
C LEU A 55 -13.98 -7.28 -4.80
N ARG A 56 -13.37 -6.39 -4.02
CA ARG A 56 -11.93 -6.14 -4.01
C ARG A 56 -11.15 -7.37 -3.54
N THR A 57 -11.61 -8.02 -2.48
CA THR A 57 -11.00 -9.27 -1.98
C THR A 57 -11.02 -10.35 -3.03
N ALA A 58 -12.16 -10.56 -3.71
CA ALA A 58 -12.29 -11.54 -4.78
C ALA A 58 -11.34 -11.22 -5.96
N LEU A 59 -11.20 -9.94 -6.33
CA LEU A 59 -10.28 -9.49 -7.38
C LEU A 59 -8.83 -9.76 -7.01
N ILE A 60 -8.41 -9.39 -5.78
CA ILE A 60 -7.04 -9.66 -5.28
C ILE A 60 -6.76 -11.16 -5.28
N HIS A 61 -7.69 -11.96 -4.80
CA HIS A 61 -7.53 -13.42 -4.76
C HIS A 61 -7.41 -14.01 -6.18
N GLY A 62 -8.31 -13.60 -7.10
CA GLY A 62 -8.28 -14.03 -8.49
C GLY A 62 -6.98 -13.65 -9.18
N TRP A 63 -6.52 -12.41 -9.01
CA TRP A 63 -5.26 -11.93 -9.56
C TRP A 63 -4.06 -12.68 -8.98
N SER A 64 -4.01 -12.87 -7.65
CA SER A 64 -2.94 -13.55 -6.94
C SER A 64 -2.81 -15.03 -7.35
N SER A 65 -3.88 -15.65 -7.83
CA SER A 65 -3.86 -17.05 -8.32
C SER A 65 -3.09 -17.21 -9.65
N LYS A 66 -2.86 -16.12 -10.38
CA LYS A 66 -2.21 -16.12 -11.71
C LYS A 66 -0.94 -15.29 -11.74
N ALA A 67 -0.81 -14.30 -10.87
CA ALA A 67 0.34 -13.41 -10.83
C ALA A 67 1.60 -14.12 -10.28
N PRO A 68 2.80 -13.66 -10.66
CA PRO A 68 4.05 -14.19 -10.09
C PRO A 68 4.08 -14.05 -8.57
N PRO A 69 4.56 -15.07 -7.81
CA PRO A 69 4.52 -15.08 -6.34
C PRO A 69 5.20 -13.87 -5.68
N LYS A 70 6.21 -13.30 -6.34
CA LYS A 70 6.91 -12.08 -5.84
C LYS A 70 5.98 -10.88 -5.66
N TRP A 71 4.88 -10.81 -6.42
CA TRP A 71 3.90 -9.71 -6.36
C TRP A 71 2.73 -9.98 -5.43
N CYS A 72 2.54 -11.24 -4.99
CA CYS A 72 1.39 -11.66 -4.19
C CYS A 72 1.65 -11.62 -2.67
N SER A 73 2.75 -11.04 -2.23
CA SER A 73 3.08 -10.91 -0.81
C SER A 73 2.31 -9.77 -0.15
N LYS A 74 2.01 -9.90 1.14
CA LYS A 74 1.45 -8.79 1.94
C LYS A 74 2.30 -7.51 1.83
N ARG A 75 3.61 -7.66 1.67
CA ARG A 75 4.52 -6.54 1.49
C ARG A 75 4.29 -5.83 0.15
N SER A 76 4.05 -6.57 -0.91
CA SER A 76 3.79 -6.01 -2.25
C SER A 76 2.49 -5.21 -2.30
N PHE A 77 1.48 -5.61 -1.53
CA PHE A 77 0.21 -4.88 -1.44
C PHE A 77 0.25 -3.67 -0.49
N SER A 78 1.20 -3.65 0.44
CA SER A 78 1.25 -2.63 1.49
C SER A 78 1.52 -1.23 0.95
N ALA A 79 0.76 -0.25 1.40
CA ALA A 79 0.97 1.16 1.11
C ALA A 79 2.37 1.66 1.55
N HIS A 80 2.96 1.07 2.61
CA HIS A 80 4.30 1.43 3.08
C HIS A 80 5.42 1.13 2.06
N THR A 81 5.17 0.23 1.11
CA THR A 81 6.13 -0.18 0.08
C THR A 81 5.72 0.24 -1.33
N GLY A 82 4.77 1.17 -1.45
CA GLY A 82 4.27 1.62 -2.73
C GLY A 82 3.32 0.61 -3.38
N GLY A 83 2.50 -0.06 -2.55
CA GLY A 83 1.53 -1.05 -3.01
C GLY A 83 0.29 -0.47 -3.70
N VAL A 84 -0.78 -1.25 -3.75
CA VAL A 84 -2.00 -0.97 -4.51
C VAL A 84 -2.51 0.45 -4.33
N VAL A 85 -2.61 0.93 -3.09
CA VAL A 85 -3.18 2.26 -2.76
C VAL A 85 -2.46 3.39 -3.49
N ILE A 86 -1.13 3.32 -3.63
CA ILE A 86 -0.36 4.38 -4.30
C ILE A 86 -0.68 4.41 -5.80
N TRP A 87 -0.84 3.25 -6.41
CA TRP A 87 -1.20 3.16 -7.83
C TRP A 87 -2.66 3.49 -8.09
N GLU A 88 -3.57 3.26 -7.13
CA GLU A 88 -4.95 3.74 -7.22
C GLU A 88 -5.03 5.27 -7.22
N TYR A 89 -4.16 5.96 -6.46
CA TYR A 89 -4.04 7.42 -6.55
C TYR A 89 -3.58 7.88 -7.93
N GLU A 90 -2.64 7.16 -8.55
CA GLU A 90 -2.25 7.46 -9.93
C GLU A 90 -3.46 7.37 -10.87
N GLN A 91 -4.27 6.31 -10.77
CA GLN A 91 -5.46 6.15 -11.59
C GLN A 91 -6.49 7.28 -11.36
N ALA A 92 -6.71 7.66 -10.11
CA ALA A 92 -7.58 8.78 -9.78
C ALA A 92 -7.09 10.11 -10.39
N MET A 93 -5.80 10.37 -10.36
CA MET A 93 -5.21 11.56 -11.02
C MET A 93 -5.39 11.51 -12.54
N LEU A 94 -5.22 10.34 -13.15
CA LEU A 94 -5.45 10.15 -14.60
C LEU A 94 -6.91 10.41 -14.98
N ASP A 95 -7.86 9.95 -14.16
CA ASP A 95 -9.30 10.23 -14.37
C ASP A 95 -9.61 11.73 -14.31
N VAL A 96 -8.98 12.46 -13.38
CA VAL A 96 -9.15 13.94 -13.30
C VAL A 96 -8.56 14.63 -14.53
N VAL A 97 -7.37 14.23 -14.97
CA VAL A 97 -6.74 14.78 -16.18
C VAL A 97 -7.64 14.54 -17.40
N GLU A 98 -8.20 13.35 -17.52
CA GLU A 98 -9.09 13.00 -18.62
C GLU A 98 -10.40 13.81 -18.58
N ALA A 99 -11.00 13.96 -17.39
CA ALA A 99 -12.20 14.78 -17.21
C ALA A 99 -11.97 16.25 -17.59
N VAL A 100 -10.84 16.81 -17.20
CA VAL A 100 -10.46 18.19 -17.58
C VAL A 100 -10.24 18.30 -19.10
N SER A 101 -9.56 17.32 -19.71
CA SER A 101 -9.24 17.34 -21.14
C SER A 101 -10.48 17.24 -22.02
N HIS A 102 -11.45 16.47 -21.60
CA HIS A 102 -12.71 16.28 -22.32
C HIS A 102 -13.81 17.25 -21.89
N GLN A 103 -13.51 18.17 -20.96
CA GLN A 103 -14.51 19.07 -20.37
C GLN A 103 -15.74 18.31 -19.85
N SER A 104 -15.53 17.06 -19.44
CA SER A 104 -16.55 16.24 -18.80
C SER A 104 -16.78 16.71 -17.36
N GLY A 105 -17.91 16.36 -16.78
CA GLY A 105 -18.21 16.72 -15.39
C GLY A 105 -17.15 16.23 -14.40
N ARG A 106 -17.22 16.71 -13.17
CA ARG A 106 -16.31 16.34 -12.07
C ARG A 106 -16.35 14.82 -11.85
N PRO A 107 -15.21 14.11 -11.89
CA PRO A 107 -15.14 12.69 -11.63
C PRO A 107 -15.14 12.43 -10.10
N GLU A 108 -16.33 12.48 -9.48
CA GLU A 108 -16.50 12.44 -8.02
C GLU A 108 -15.72 11.31 -7.33
N PRO A 109 -15.72 10.03 -7.83
CA PRO A 109 -14.93 8.98 -7.20
C PRO A 109 -13.42 9.30 -7.13
N ALA A 110 -12.87 9.82 -8.24
CA ALA A 110 -11.46 10.17 -8.31
C ALA A 110 -11.11 11.36 -7.40
N VAL A 111 -11.97 12.37 -7.35
CA VAL A 111 -11.78 13.54 -6.47
C VAL A 111 -11.82 13.13 -5.01
N THR A 112 -12.74 12.27 -4.61
CA THR A 112 -12.84 11.74 -3.24
C THR A 112 -11.55 11.03 -2.82
N ILE A 113 -10.92 10.27 -3.72
CA ILE A 113 -9.63 9.62 -3.46
C ILE A 113 -8.55 10.70 -3.25
N ILE A 114 -8.47 11.70 -4.13
CA ILE A 114 -7.44 12.74 -4.09
C ILE A 114 -7.57 13.57 -2.81
N GLU A 115 -8.76 13.88 -2.36
CA GLU A 115 -9.01 14.61 -1.11
C GLU A 115 -8.50 13.85 0.13
N LYS A 116 -8.39 12.51 0.07
CA LYS A 116 -7.84 11.68 1.15
C LYS A 116 -6.30 11.58 1.15
N VAL A 117 -5.62 12.05 0.08
CA VAL A 117 -4.15 11.99 -0.04
C VAL A 117 -3.43 12.60 1.18
N PRO A 118 -3.80 13.79 1.70
CA PRO A 118 -3.11 14.37 2.86
C PRO A 118 -3.19 13.49 4.10
N LEU A 119 -4.34 12.82 4.32
CA LEU A 119 -4.52 11.90 5.44
C LEU A 119 -3.62 10.67 5.30
N LEU A 120 -3.55 10.09 4.11
CA LEU A 120 -2.66 8.97 3.82
C LEU A 120 -1.19 9.39 3.99
N GLN A 121 -0.78 10.53 3.47
CA GLN A 121 0.58 11.05 3.62
C GLN A 121 0.95 11.20 5.09
N LYS A 122 0.06 11.77 5.92
CA LYS A 122 0.28 11.88 7.37
C LYS A 122 0.41 10.52 8.04
N SER A 123 -0.44 9.57 7.68
CA SER A 123 -0.38 8.20 8.20
C SER A 123 0.94 7.50 7.82
N LEU A 124 1.35 7.60 6.55
CA LEU A 124 2.61 7.03 6.06
C LEU A 124 3.83 7.70 6.70
N PHE A 125 3.80 9.01 6.90
CA PHE A 125 4.87 9.75 7.57
C PHE A 125 5.03 9.29 9.02
N ASN A 126 3.93 9.22 9.78
CA ASN A 126 3.95 8.72 11.15
C ASN A 126 4.48 7.28 11.23
N SER A 127 4.05 6.43 10.31
CA SER A 127 4.53 5.06 10.22
C SER A 127 6.03 4.97 9.93
N ARG A 128 6.57 5.84 9.08
CA ARG A 128 8.02 5.92 8.80
C ARG A 128 8.80 6.35 10.03
N ILE A 129 8.30 7.32 10.80
CA ILE A 129 8.91 7.72 12.08
C ILE A 129 8.95 6.54 13.05
N LEU A 130 7.85 5.80 13.21
CA LEU A 130 7.81 4.61 14.05
C LEU A 130 8.85 3.56 13.62
N SER A 131 8.98 3.34 12.30
CA SER A 131 9.99 2.43 11.75
C SER A 131 11.41 2.90 12.03
N ALA A 132 11.69 4.20 11.89
CA ALA A 132 13.01 4.78 12.17
C ALA A 132 13.37 4.63 13.66
N ILE A 133 12.46 5.01 14.58
CA ILE A 133 12.67 4.86 16.03
C ILE A 133 12.86 3.38 16.38
N SER A 134 12.05 2.48 15.82
CA SER A 134 12.21 1.03 16.02
C SER A 134 13.61 0.55 15.62
N THR A 135 14.09 0.96 14.46
CA THR A 135 15.41 0.56 13.96
C THR A 135 16.52 1.10 14.85
N MET A 136 16.47 2.39 15.22
CA MET A 136 17.46 3.01 16.11
C MET A 136 17.47 2.35 17.49
N SER A 137 16.30 2.13 18.09
CA SER A 137 16.18 1.43 19.39
C SER A 137 16.76 0.01 19.32
N GLY A 138 16.52 -0.70 18.22
CA GLY A 138 17.08 -2.04 18.00
C GLY A 138 18.60 -2.03 17.91
N ILE A 139 19.18 -1.11 17.13
CA ILE A 139 20.63 -0.96 16.99
C ILE A 139 21.27 -0.63 18.35
N LEU A 140 20.73 0.38 19.06
CA LEU A 140 21.23 0.78 20.37
C LEU A 140 21.10 -0.37 21.41
N GLY A 141 20.00 -1.13 21.36
CA GLY A 141 19.81 -2.29 22.21
C GLY A 141 20.86 -3.39 21.96
N ILE A 142 21.12 -3.71 20.69
CA ILE A 142 22.12 -4.73 20.31
C ILE A 142 23.53 -4.26 20.70
N MET A 143 23.88 -3.00 20.44
CA MET A 143 25.17 -2.43 20.85
C MET A 143 25.33 -2.43 22.38
N GLY A 144 24.24 -2.12 23.11
CA GLY A 144 24.24 -2.15 24.56
C GLY A 144 24.47 -3.56 25.13
N ILE A 145 23.90 -4.59 24.51
CA ILE A 145 24.18 -5.99 24.89
C ILE A 145 25.64 -6.34 24.61
N GLY A 146 26.17 -5.95 23.47
CA GLY A 146 27.58 -6.19 23.14
C GLY A 146 28.54 -5.57 24.15
N ASN A 147 28.30 -4.33 24.58
CA ASN A 147 29.06 -3.68 25.62
C ASN A 147 28.90 -4.37 26.98
N TRP A 148 27.68 -4.75 27.36
CA TRP A 148 27.40 -5.47 28.61
C TRP A 148 28.18 -6.80 28.68
N ILE A 149 28.26 -7.59 27.59
CA ILE A 149 29.06 -8.82 27.56
C ILE A 149 30.54 -8.54 27.86
N ARG A 150 31.09 -7.42 27.38
CA ARG A 150 32.46 -7.01 27.70
C ARG A 150 32.63 -6.73 29.21
N PHE A 151 31.72 -5.95 29.81
CA PHE A 151 31.75 -5.64 31.26
C PHE A 151 31.63 -6.89 32.13
N VAL A 152 30.76 -7.84 31.77
CA VAL A 152 30.65 -9.13 32.49
C VAL A 152 31.94 -9.92 32.42
N ASN A 153 32.64 -9.92 31.29
CA ASN A 153 33.93 -10.57 31.17
C ASN A 153 35.04 -9.89 32.00
N GLU A 154 34.88 -8.60 32.31
CA GLU A 154 35.78 -7.83 33.20
C GLU A 154 35.43 -8.00 34.68
N GLY A 155 34.36 -8.74 35.03
CA GLY A 155 33.96 -9.08 36.40
C GLY A 155 32.83 -8.21 36.99
N ASP A 156 32.30 -7.25 36.24
CA ASP A 156 31.21 -6.40 36.67
C ASP A 156 29.84 -7.03 36.36
N MET A 157 29.13 -7.45 37.38
CA MET A 157 27.78 -8.04 37.29
C MET A 157 26.70 -6.97 37.30
N VAL A 158 26.53 -6.23 36.20
CA VAL A 158 25.44 -5.28 36.04
C VAL A 158 24.36 -5.88 35.13
N PHE A 159 23.09 -5.87 35.57
CA PHE A 159 21.99 -6.40 34.78
C PHE A 159 21.71 -5.51 33.55
N PRO A 160 21.59 -6.05 32.33
CA PRO A 160 21.43 -5.29 31.08
C PRO A 160 19.99 -4.79 30.87
N SER A 161 19.40 -4.12 31.86
CA SER A 161 18.02 -3.65 31.78
C SER A 161 17.77 -2.68 30.62
N THR A 162 18.63 -1.71 30.42
CA THR A 162 18.48 -0.68 29.37
C THR A 162 18.50 -1.28 27.96
N PRO A 163 19.48 -2.13 27.57
CA PRO A 163 19.47 -2.79 26.27
C PRO A 163 18.22 -3.65 26.03
N ILE A 164 17.77 -4.39 27.05
CA ILE A 164 16.57 -5.24 26.96
C ILE A 164 15.32 -4.40 26.70
N VAL A 165 15.16 -3.28 27.43
CA VAL A 165 14.03 -2.35 27.24
C VAL A 165 14.06 -1.76 25.83
N LEU A 166 15.23 -1.35 25.32
CA LEU A 166 15.36 -0.82 23.96
C LEU A 166 14.97 -1.83 22.89
N ILE A 167 15.35 -3.10 23.05
CA ILE A 167 14.93 -4.17 22.13
C ILE A 167 13.43 -4.41 22.22
N ALA A 168 12.85 -4.43 23.42
CA ALA A 168 11.40 -4.58 23.59
C ALA A 168 10.63 -3.44 22.90
N ILE A 169 11.09 -2.19 23.06
CA ILE A 169 10.55 -1.02 22.38
C ILE A 169 10.66 -1.20 20.85
N ALA A 170 11.82 -1.65 20.35
CA ALA A 170 12.03 -1.86 18.92
C ALA A 170 11.03 -2.88 18.35
N ILE A 171 10.82 -4.00 19.03
CA ILE A 171 9.87 -5.05 18.63
C ILE A 171 8.44 -4.50 18.63
N PHE A 172 8.04 -3.81 19.71
CA PHE A 172 6.71 -3.23 19.84
C PHE A 172 6.42 -2.20 18.74
N LEU A 173 7.34 -1.26 18.49
CA LEU A 173 7.18 -0.26 17.44
C LEU A 173 7.17 -0.88 16.04
N ARG A 174 7.94 -1.95 15.83
CA ARG A 174 7.94 -2.69 14.56
C ARG A 174 6.61 -3.38 14.31
N TYR A 175 6.04 -3.97 15.35
CA TYR A 175 4.68 -4.55 15.28
C TYR A 175 3.64 -3.48 14.94
N ARG A 176 3.66 -2.34 15.64
CA ARG A 176 2.77 -1.20 15.36
C ARG A 176 2.93 -0.67 13.94
N TYR A 177 4.14 -0.58 13.42
CA TYR A 177 4.40 -0.19 12.03
C TYR A 177 3.70 -1.11 11.03
N HIS A 178 3.79 -2.42 11.23
CA HIS A 178 3.17 -3.37 10.31
C HIS A 178 1.64 -3.41 10.43
N SER A 179 1.08 -3.15 11.59
CA SER A 179 -0.36 -3.12 11.82
C SER A 179 -1.03 -1.81 11.37
N ALA A 180 -0.26 -0.75 11.15
CA ALA A 180 -0.79 0.57 10.76
C ALA A 180 -1.00 0.74 9.25
N ALA A 181 -0.58 -0.22 8.43
CA ALA A 181 -0.82 -0.17 6.99
C ALA A 181 -2.29 -0.50 6.70
N PRO A 182 -3.03 0.36 5.97
CA PRO A 182 -4.36 -0.01 5.52
C PRO A 182 -4.28 -1.25 4.62
N PRO A 183 -5.18 -2.22 4.81
CA PRO A 183 -5.25 -3.38 3.94
C PRO A 183 -5.64 -2.97 2.52
N ALA A 184 -5.13 -3.71 1.52
CA ALA A 184 -5.41 -3.41 0.11
C ALA A 184 -6.88 -3.65 -0.27
N GLU A 185 -7.57 -4.47 0.51
CA GLU A 185 -8.99 -4.79 0.34
C GLU A 185 -9.91 -3.60 0.68
N GLU A 186 -9.48 -2.73 1.59
CA GLU A 186 -10.25 -1.54 1.92
C GLU A 186 -10.26 -0.57 0.75
N SER A 187 -11.45 -0.06 0.44
CA SER A 187 -11.61 1.00 -0.55
C SER A 187 -11.13 2.33 0.02
N ILE A 188 -10.44 3.09 -0.81
CA ILE A 188 -10.05 4.47 -0.51
C ILE A 188 -11.12 5.49 -0.96
N HIS A 189 -12.21 5.00 -1.56
CA HIS A 189 -13.38 5.81 -1.94
C HIS A 189 -14.27 6.20 -0.76
#